data_cc3acea9281c680291453a3d399f634b
#
_entry.id   cc3acea9281c680291453a3d399f634b
#
_cell.length_a   1.000
_cell.length_b   1.000
_cell.length_c   1.000
_cell.angle_alpha   90.00
_cell.angle_beta   90.00
_cell.angle_gamma   90.00
#
_symmetry.space_group_name_H-M   'P 1'
#
loop_
_entity.id
_entity.type
_entity.pdbx_description
1 polymer ?
#
loop_
_entity_poly.entity_id
_entity_poly.type
_entity_poly.pdbx_seq_one_letter_code
_entity_poly.pdbx_strand_id
1 'polypeptide(L)'
;MDDGFDEAFDELFPRAVRLGTRLLGDRAAAEDVAAEALARTYARWSKVGRLPYRDGWVLKVTTNLAIDRLRRRPPEVSPAYGEAFEDAVDLRLALNAALLTLAPRQRQAITLRYLGGMSDREVAQALNISLGSVKTHIHRGLRGLRVRLGSGLEEVVPVGVD
;
A
#
# COMPACT_ATOMS: atom_id res chain seq x y z
N MET A 1 7.02 -24.07 -18.34
CA MET A 1 5.73 -23.69 -17.82
C MET A 1 5.81 -23.66 -16.31
N ASP A 2 5.47 -22.54 -15.74
CA ASP A 2 5.87 -22.27 -14.35
C ASP A 2 4.85 -22.80 -13.39
N ASP A 3 5.31 -23.80 -12.66
CA ASP A 3 4.54 -24.54 -11.68
C ASP A 3 3.84 -23.61 -10.67
N GLY A 4 2.55 -23.32 -10.89
CA GLY A 4 1.70 -22.53 -10.03
C GLY A 4 1.77 -20.99 -10.20
N PHE A 5 2.51 -20.46 -11.17
CA PHE A 5 2.51 -19.00 -11.41
C PHE A 5 1.18 -18.53 -11.98
N ASP A 6 0.60 -19.26 -12.92
CA ASP A 6 -0.67 -18.88 -13.55
C ASP A 6 -1.80 -18.78 -12.51
N GLU A 7 -1.89 -19.77 -11.59
CA GLU A 7 -2.84 -19.72 -10.49
C GLU A 7 -2.59 -18.53 -9.55
N ALA A 8 -1.32 -18.29 -9.23
CA ALA A 8 -0.94 -17.15 -8.40
C ALA A 8 -1.22 -15.82 -9.09
N PHE A 9 -1.03 -15.74 -10.40
CA PHE A 9 -1.36 -14.55 -11.20
C PHE A 9 -2.86 -14.26 -11.13
N ASP A 10 -3.71 -15.25 -11.38
CA ASP A 10 -5.17 -15.10 -11.35
C ASP A 10 -5.68 -14.63 -9.98
N GLU A 11 -5.04 -15.09 -8.90
CA GLU A 11 -5.37 -14.69 -7.53
C GLU A 11 -4.83 -13.29 -7.17
N LEU A 12 -3.58 -13.01 -7.51
CA LEU A 12 -2.86 -11.85 -6.99
C LEU A 12 -3.02 -10.60 -7.86
N PHE A 13 -3.22 -10.75 -9.16
CA PHE A 13 -3.41 -9.60 -10.06
C PHE A 13 -4.60 -8.73 -9.64
N PRO A 14 -5.82 -9.27 -9.39
CA PRO A 14 -6.94 -8.46 -8.92
C PRO A 14 -6.66 -7.76 -7.57
N ARG A 15 -5.94 -8.43 -6.67
CA ARG A 15 -5.56 -7.85 -5.37
C ARG A 15 -4.58 -6.69 -5.53
N ALA A 16 -3.58 -6.87 -6.39
CA ALA A 16 -2.60 -5.83 -6.72
C ALA A 16 -3.28 -4.62 -7.40
N VAL A 17 -4.21 -4.86 -8.33
CA VAL A 17 -4.98 -3.80 -8.98
C VAL A 17 -5.83 -3.02 -7.96
N ARG A 18 -6.51 -3.71 -7.04
CA ARG A 18 -7.29 -3.02 -5.99
C ARG A 18 -6.41 -2.12 -5.11
N LEU A 19 -5.26 -2.63 -4.68
CA LEU A 19 -4.29 -1.85 -3.89
C LEU A 19 -3.79 -0.65 -4.69
N GLY A 20 -3.38 -0.88 -5.92
CA GLY A 20 -2.92 0.19 -6.83
C GLY A 20 -3.99 1.25 -7.09
N THR A 21 -5.24 0.85 -7.28
CA THR A 21 -6.37 1.77 -7.51
C THR A 21 -6.65 2.63 -6.29
N ARG A 22 -6.56 2.08 -5.09
CA ARG A 22 -6.72 2.84 -3.83
C ARG A 22 -5.64 3.91 -3.67
N LEU A 23 -4.41 3.61 -4.10
CA LEU A 23 -3.31 4.59 -4.06
C LEU A 23 -3.37 5.59 -5.21
N LEU A 24 -3.51 5.10 -6.44
CA LEU A 24 -3.36 5.93 -7.64
C LEU A 24 -4.66 6.58 -8.09
N GLY A 25 -5.82 6.01 -7.72
CA GLY A 25 -7.13 6.49 -8.12
C GLY A 25 -7.44 6.35 -9.61
N ASP A 26 -6.58 5.65 -10.33
CA ASP A 26 -6.67 5.39 -11.77
C ASP A 26 -6.47 3.89 -11.99
N ARG A 27 -7.49 3.23 -12.51
CA ARG A 27 -7.47 1.78 -12.72
C ARG A 27 -6.42 1.38 -13.77
N ALA A 28 -6.29 2.11 -14.86
CA ALA A 28 -5.31 1.80 -15.90
C ALA A 28 -3.88 1.89 -15.35
N ALA A 29 -3.58 2.92 -14.57
CA ALA A 29 -2.30 3.06 -13.88
C ALA A 29 -2.07 1.94 -12.86
N ALA A 30 -3.11 1.51 -12.15
CA ALA A 30 -3.04 0.40 -11.20
C ALA A 30 -2.80 -0.94 -11.90
N GLU A 31 -3.42 -1.19 -13.04
CA GLU A 31 -3.17 -2.38 -13.85
C GLU A 31 -1.73 -2.43 -14.38
N ASP A 32 -1.18 -1.30 -14.82
CA ASP A 32 0.23 -1.20 -15.23
C ASP A 32 1.18 -1.57 -14.07
N VAL A 33 0.93 -1.02 -12.90
CA VAL A 33 1.74 -1.29 -11.70
C VAL A 33 1.60 -2.75 -11.27
N ALA A 34 0.39 -3.31 -11.29
CA ALA A 34 0.13 -4.70 -10.94
C ALA A 34 0.82 -5.66 -11.92
N ALA A 35 0.73 -5.38 -13.22
CA ALA A 35 1.40 -6.15 -14.26
C ALA A 35 2.93 -6.13 -14.08
N GLU A 36 3.52 -4.98 -13.82
CA GLU A 36 4.95 -4.84 -13.54
C GLU A 36 5.36 -5.61 -12.28
N ALA A 37 4.55 -5.53 -11.20
CA ALA A 37 4.81 -6.25 -9.97
C ALA A 37 4.82 -7.77 -10.19
N LEU A 38 3.88 -8.28 -10.97
CA LEU A 38 3.81 -9.70 -11.29
C LEU A 38 4.88 -10.13 -12.28
N ALA A 39 5.27 -9.29 -13.23
CA ALA A 39 6.41 -9.56 -14.10
C ALA A 39 7.71 -9.70 -13.30
N ARG A 40 7.95 -8.85 -12.32
CA ARG A 40 9.10 -8.96 -11.40
C ARG A 40 9.01 -10.19 -10.51
N THR A 41 7.80 -10.58 -10.11
CA THR A 41 7.55 -11.83 -9.38
C THR A 41 7.89 -13.03 -10.24
N TYR A 42 7.43 -13.04 -11.48
CA TYR A 42 7.71 -14.11 -12.45
C TYR A 42 9.21 -14.32 -12.64
N ALA A 43 9.96 -13.25 -12.86
CA ALA A 43 11.41 -13.32 -13.02
C ALA A 43 12.13 -13.94 -11.80
N ARG A 44 11.46 -14.02 -10.64
CA ARG A 44 11.99 -14.60 -9.40
C ARG A 44 11.12 -15.75 -8.88
N TRP A 45 10.27 -16.32 -9.72
CA TRP A 45 9.25 -17.29 -9.29
C TRP A 45 9.84 -18.53 -8.63
N SER A 46 10.97 -19.03 -9.10
CA SER A 46 11.66 -20.17 -8.49
C SER A 46 11.96 -19.97 -7.00
N LYS A 47 12.13 -18.71 -6.57
CA LYS A 47 12.35 -18.32 -5.17
C LYS A 47 11.06 -17.86 -4.50
N VAL A 48 10.35 -16.92 -5.11
CA VAL A 48 9.17 -16.28 -4.51
C VAL A 48 8.00 -17.23 -4.40
N GLY A 49 7.77 -18.09 -5.40
CA GLY A 49 6.66 -19.04 -5.40
C GLY A 49 6.66 -20.02 -4.23
N ARG A 50 7.81 -20.25 -3.61
CA ARG A 50 7.98 -21.12 -2.44
C ARG A 50 7.86 -20.40 -1.10
N LEU A 51 7.76 -19.07 -1.11
CA LEU A 51 7.64 -18.30 0.12
C LEU A 51 6.24 -18.46 0.72
N PRO A 52 6.13 -18.70 2.04
CA PRO A 52 4.83 -18.76 2.70
C PRO A 52 4.09 -17.41 2.70
N TYR A 53 4.80 -16.33 2.41
CA TYR A 53 4.29 -14.95 2.32
C TYR A 53 4.42 -14.36 0.90
N ARG A 54 4.34 -15.21 -0.14
CA ARG A 54 4.44 -14.75 -1.54
C ARG A 54 3.45 -13.65 -1.89
N ASP A 55 2.23 -13.73 -1.36
CA ASP A 55 1.18 -12.74 -1.56
C ASP A 55 1.61 -11.37 -1.01
N GLY A 56 2.10 -11.36 0.22
CA GLY A 56 2.65 -10.15 0.84
C GLY A 56 3.84 -9.59 0.08
N TRP A 57 4.67 -10.46 -0.50
CA TRP A 57 5.79 -10.05 -1.34
C TRP A 57 5.32 -9.30 -2.60
N VAL A 58 4.32 -9.83 -3.30
CA VAL A 58 3.73 -9.19 -4.49
C VAL A 58 3.09 -7.86 -4.12
N LEU A 59 2.29 -7.82 -3.06
CA LEU A 59 1.64 -6.57 -2.61
C LEU A 59 2.66 -5.52 -2.15
N LYS A 60 3.78 -5.93 -1.53
CA LYS A 60 4.88 -5.02 -1.22
C LYS A 60 5.51 -4.42 -2.47
N VAL A 61 5.78 -5.24 -3.49
CA VAL A 61 6.30 -4.74 -4.77
C VAL A 61 5.32 -3.78 -5.43
N THR A 62 4.04 -4.13 -5.44
CA THR A 62 2.96 -3.26 -5.95
C THR A 62 2.93 -1.90 -5.23
N THR A 63 2.99 -1.92 -3.91
CA THR A 63 3.04 -0.70 -3.08
C THR A 63 4.23 0.17 -3.45
N ASN A 64 5.42 -0.42 -3.53
CA ASN A 64 6.63 0.33 -3.87
C ASN A 64 6.55 0.97 -5.25
N LEU A 65 6.05 0.24 -6.25
CA LEU A 65 5.87 0.77 -7.60
C LEU A 65 4.83 1.89 -7.66
N ALA A 66 3.72 1.74 -6.95
CA ALA A 66 2.68 2.77 -6.87
C ALA A 66 3.21 4.04 -6.18
N ILE A 67 3.94 3.90 -5.09
CA ILE A 67 4.57 5.03 -4.38
C ILE A 67 5.61 5.71 -5.27
N ASP A 68 6.44 4.96 -6.00
CA ASP A 68 7.40 5.54 -6.93
C ASP A 68 6.71 6.33 -8.06
N ARG A 69 5.57 5.84 -8.53
CA ARG A 69 4.76 6.56 -9.51
C ARG A 69 4.20 7.86 -8.94
N LEU A 70 3.71 7.84 -7.70
CA LEU A 70 3.25 9.05 -7.00
C LEU A 70 4.37 10.08 -6.80
N ARG A 71 5.60 9.64 -6.52
CA ARG A 71 6.77 10.53 -6.38
C ARG A 71 7.13 11.23 -7.68
N ARG A 72 7.00 10.55 -8.81
CA ARG A 72 7.28 11.13 -10.14
C ARG A 72 6.22 12.14 -10.56
N ARG A 73 4.99 11.96 -10.10
CA ARG A 73 3.86 12.87 -10.29
C ARG A 73 3.19 13.11 -8.95
N PRO A 74 3.76 13.99 -8.11
CA PRO A 74 3.18 14.29 -6.81
C PRO A 74 1.75 14.78 -6.98
N PRO A 75 0.83 14.37 -6.08
CA PRO A 75 -0.53 14.88 -6.10
C PRO A 75 -0.53 16.39 -5.90
N GLU A 76 -1.23 17.11 -6.75
CA GLU A 76 -1.49 18.54 -6.59
C GLU A 76 -2.53 18.73 -5.50
N VAL A 77 -2.10 18.92 -4.27
CA VAL A 77 -2.98 19.18 -3.15
C VAL A 77 -2.67 20.56 -2.59
N SER A 78 -3.69 21.40 -2.54
CA SER A 78 -3.65 22.57 -1.70
C SER A 78 -3.67 22.11 -0.23
N PRO A 79 -2.78 22.57 0.64
CA PRO A 79 -2.74 22.14 2.03
C PRO A 79 -3.92 22.74 2.79
N ALA A 80 -5.07 22.10 2.73
CA ALA A 80 -6.20 22.42 3.59
C ALA A 80 -5.97 21.76 4.96
N TYR A 81 -5.22 22.42 5.81
CA TYR A 81 -5.08 21.99 7.20
C TYR A 81 -6.40 22.23 7.94
N GLY A 82 -7.06 21.14 8.36
CA GLY A 82 -8.19 21.21 9.30
C GLY A 82 -9.56 21.47 8.68
N GLU A 83 -9.70 21.52 7.37
CA GLU A 83 -10.99 21.53 6.69
C GLU A 83 -11.45 20.11 6.36
N ALA A 84 -12.76 19.86 6.43
CA ALA A 84 -13.34 18.59 5.97
C ALA A 84 -13.11 18.45 4.46
N PHE A 85 -12.75 17.24 4.02
CA PHE A 85 -12.59 16.96 2.59
C PHE A 85 -13.97 16.97 1.93
N GLU A 86 -14.09 17.70 0.82
CA GLU A 86 -15.37 17.85 0.13
C GLU A 86 -15.78 16.57 -0.61
N ASP A 87 -14.81 15.75 -1.01
CA ASP A 87 -15.07 14.47 -1.66
C ASP A 87 -13.96 13.42 -1.44
N ALA A 88 -14.23 12.18 -1.90
CA ALA A 88 -13.29 11.07 -1.78
C ALA A 88 -12.02 11.25 -2.60
N VAL A 89 -12.05 12.07 -3.65
CA VAL A 89 -10.88 12.37 -4.49
C VAL A 89 -9.91 13.25 -3.72
N ASP A 90 -10.43 14.30 -3.08
CA ASP A 90 -9.62 15.22 -2.26
C ASP A 90 -8.98 14.49 -1.09
N LEU A 91 -9.75 13.63 -0.41
CA LEU A 91 -9.23 12.79 0.68
C LEU A 91 -8.11 11.87 0.21
N ARG A 92 -8.27 11.23 -0.96
CA ARG A 92 -7.22 10.36 -1.51
C ARG A 92 -5.96 11.13 -1.85
N LEU A 93 -6.09 12.28 -2.49
CA LEU A 93 -4.94 13.12 -2.84
C LEU A 93 -4.21 13.60 -1.59
N ALA A 94 -4.94 14.01 -0.56
CA ALA A 94 -4.38 14.41 0.72
C ALA A 94 -3.68 13.24 1.42
N LEU A 95 -4.28 12.04 1.40
CA LEU A 95 -3.66 10.83 1.93
C LEU A 95 -2.36 10.50 1.20
N ASN A 96 -2.36 10.55 -0.13
CA ASN A 96 -1.16 10.28 -0.92
C ASN A 96 -0.03 11.25 -0.59
N ALA A 97 -0.34 12.54 -0.50
CA ALA A 97 0.64 13.55 -0.10
C ALA A 97 1.19 13.29 1.31
N ALA A 98 0.32 12.94 2.24
CA ALA A 98 0.71 12.62 3.61
C ALA A 98 1.57 11.35 3.69
N LEU A 99 1.22 10.29 2.95
CA LEU A 99 2.01 9.06 2.89
C LEU A 99 3.43 9.30 2.36
N LEU A 100 3.60 10.18 1.39
CA LEU A 100 4.93 10.51 0.84
C LEU A 100 5.86 11.17 1.87
N THR A 101 5.32 11.75 2.93
CA THR A 101 6.09 12.39 4.01
C THR A 101 6.55 11.42 5.09
N LEU A 102 5.96 10.23 5.14
CA LEU A 102 6.31 9.23 6.14
C LEU A 102 7.67 8.58 5.83
N ALA A 103 8.33 8.09 6.88
CA ALA A 103 9.48 7.22 6.73
C ALA A 103 9.09 5.96 5.92
N PRO A 104 9.99 5.39 5.09
CA PRO A 104 9.64 4.30 4.17
C PRO A 104 8.96 3.10 4.84
N ARG A 105 9.44 2.66 6.00
CA ARG A 105 8.85 1.52 6.72
C ARG A 105 7.47 1.83 7.32
N GLN A 106 7.26 3.04 7.79
CA GLN A 106 5.96 3.49 8.28
C GLN A 106 4.94 3.50 7.16
N ARG A 107 5.30 4.08 6.02
CA ARG A 107 4.48 4.12 4.81
C ARG A 107 4.12 2.72 4.31
N GLN A 108 5.11 1.83 4.19
CA GLN A 108 4.89 0.45 3.76
C GLN A 108 3.95 -0.29 4.71
N ALA A 109 4.19 -0.21 6.01
CA ALA A 109 3.36 -0.90 6.99
C ALA A 109 1.91 -0.43 6.96
N ILE A 110 1.67 0.87 6.90
CA ILE A 110 0.32 1.44 6.81
C ILE A 110 -0.36 1.05 5.50
N THR A 111 0.33 1.19 4.37
CA THR A 111 -0.25 0.88 3.06
C THR A 111 -0.62 -0.59 2.96
N LEU A 112 0.25 -1.50 3.36
CA LEU A 112 -0.03 -2.94 3.34
C LEU A 112 -1.16 -3.32 4.31
N ARG A 113 -1.17 -2.73 5.50
CA ARG A 113 -2.17 -3.04 6.52
C ARG A 113 -3.57 -2.56 6.12
N TYR A 114 -3.70 -1.29 5.76
CA TYR A 114 -5.01 -0.65 5.56
C TYR A 114 -5.49 -0.64 4.12
N LEU A 115 -4.61 -0.47 3.15
CA LEU A 115 -4.98 -0.48 1.74
C LEU A 115 -4.83 -1.86 1.11
N GLY A 116 -3.85 -2.64 1.55
CA GLY A 116 -3.62 -4.01 1.12
C GLY A 116 -4.45 -5.07 1.84
N GLY A 117 -5.13 -4.72 2.93
CA GLY A 117 -5.96 -5.63 3.70
C GLY A 117 -5.19 -6.73 4.43
N MET A 118 -3.90 -6.54 4.68
CA MET A 118 -3.05 -7.53 5.34
C MET A 118 -3.14 -7.44 6.86
N SER A 119 -3.02 -8.58 7.55
CA SER A 119 -2.84 -8.60 9.00
C SER A 119 -1.45 -8.09 9.40
N ASP A 120 -1.28 -7.72 10.66
CA ASP A 120 0.04 -7.30 11.17
C ASP A 120 1.10 -8.38 11.00
N ARG A 121 0.72 -9.66 11.13
CA ARG A 121 1.62 -10.81 10.91
C ARG A 121 2.05 -10.94 9.46
N GLU A 122 1.12 -10.78 8.53
CA GLU A 122 1.42 -10.80 7.09
C GLU A 122 2.32 -9.63 6.70
N VAL A 123 2.07 -8.44 7.26
CA VAL A 123 2.95 -7.27 7.07
C VAL A 123 4.36 -7.54 7.61
N ALA A 124 4.46 -8.12 8.81
CA ALA A 124 5.74 -8.50 9.41
C ALA A 124 6.54 -9.45 8.52
N GLN A 125 5.89 -10.47 7.98
CA GLN A 125 6.50 -11.40 7.03
C GLN A 125 6.93 -10.72 5.73
N ALA A 126 6.04 -9.92 5.12
CA ALA A 126 6.32 -9.22 3.86
C ALA A 126 7.48 -8.23 3.97
N LEU A 127 7.60 -7.54 5.10
CA LEU A 127 8.66 -6.57 5.36
C LEU A 127 9.91 -7.17 6.01
N ASN A 128 9.85 -8.44 6.40
CA ASN A 128 10.92 -9.14 7.13
C ASN A 128 11.34 -8.39 8.40
N ILE A 129 10.36 -8.04 9.22
CA ILE A 129 10.53 -7.38 10.53
C ILE A 129 9.69 -8.07 11.59
N SER A 130 9.93 -7.77 12.86
CA SER A 130 9.14 -8.33 13.96
C SER A 130 7.72 -7.74 14.00
N LEU A 131 6.79 -8.47 14.58
CA LEU A 131 5.43 -8.00 14.83
C LEU A 131 5.40 -6.70 15.68
N GLY A 132 6.27 -6.62 16.69
CA GLY A 132 6.44 -5.41 17.49
C GLY A 132 6.90 -4.22 16.68
N SER A 133 7.82 -4.44 15.72
CA SER A 133 8.26 -3.39 14.79
C SER A 133 7.13 -2.91 13.88
N VAL A 134 6.28 -3.82 13.37
CA VAL A 134 5.10 -3.46 12.58
C VAL A 134 4.19 -2.53 13.37
N LYS A 135 3.83 -2.92 14.59
CA LYS A 135 2.97 -2.11 15.48
C LYS A 135 3.56 -0.74 15.75
N THR A 136 4.86 -0.66 15.98
CA THR A 136 5.57 0.60 16.18
C THR A 136 5.55 1.47 14.93
N HIS A 137 5.82 0.90 13.75
CA HIS A 137 5.77 1.65 12.50
C HIS A 137 4.37 2.16 12.18
N ILE A 138 3.36 1.34 12.37
CA ILE A 138 1.95 1.74 12.18
C ILE A 138 1.59 2.87 13.14
N HIS A 139 1.88 2.72 14.43
CA HIS A 139 1.58 3.74 15.43
C HIS A 139 2.23 5.09 15.10
N ARG A 140 3.52 5.10 14.81
CA ARG A 140 4.25 6.32 14.44
C ARG A 140 3.76 6.92 13.14
N GLY A 141 3.47 6.07 12.14
CA GLY A 141 2.94 6.52 10.87
C GLY A 141 1.55 7.14 10.98
N LEU A 142 0.64 6.52 11.75
CA LEU A 142 -0.69 7.08 12.02
C LEU A 142 -0.62 8.42 12.75
N ARG A 143 0.31 8.59 13.67
CA ARG A 143 0.55 9.89 14.32
C ARG A 143 0.96 10.96 13.29
N GLY A 144 1.86 10.62 12.37
CA GLY A 144 2.28 11.51 11.30
C GLY A 144 1.13 11.87 10.35
N LEU A 145 0.27 10.91 10.03
CA LEU A 145 -0.92 11.14 9.20
C LEU A 145 -1.95 12.04 9.90
N ARG A 146 -2.20 11.83 11.20
CA ARG A 146 -3.14 12.68 11.98
C ARG A 146 -2.74 14.15 11.97
N VAL A 147 -1.46 14.43 12.06
CA VAL A 147 -0.95 15.82 12.01
C VAL A 147 -1.34 16.48 10.69
N ARG A 148 -1.39 15.71 9.59
CA ARG A 148 -1.64 16.24 8.25
C ARG A 148 -3.08 16.15 7.78
N LEU A 149 -3.80 15.12 8.20
CA LEU A 149 -5.17 14.83 7.72
C LEU A 149 -6.26 15.24 8.73
N GLY A 150 -5.89 15.42 9.99
CA GLY A 150 -6.88 15.75 11.02
C GLY A 150 -8.01 14.72 11.08
N SER A 151 -9.26 15.16 11.05
CA SER A 151 -10.44 14.30 11.08
C SER A 151 -10.62 13.42 9.84
N GLY A 152 -10.01 13.76 8.72
CA GLY A 152 -10.06 12.96 7.48
C GLY A 152 -9.42 11.58 7.64
N LEU A 153 -8.54 11.40 8.63
CA LEU A 153 -7.92 10.09 8.88
C LEU A 153 -8.95 9.03 9.34
N GLU A 154 -9.99 9.43 10.05
CA GLU A 154 -11.02 8.52 10.55
C GLU A 154 -11.85 7.89 9.41
N GLU A 155 -11.94 8.56 8.26
CA GLU A 155 -12.59 8.03 7.07
C GLU A 155 -11.75 6.95 6.36
N VAL A 156 -10.42 7.04 6.50
CA VAL A 156 -9.48 6.11 5.87
C VAL A 156 -9.14 4.92 6.76
N VAL A 157 -9.02 5.17 8.05
CA VAL A 157 -8.68 4.18 9.07
C VAL A 157 -9.84 4.08 10.05
N PRO A 158 -10.71 3.08 9.94
CA PRO A 158 -11.82 2.91 10.86
C PRO A 158 -11.32 2.82 12.31
N VAL A 159 -11.92 3.61 13.20
CA VAL A 159 -11.64 3.54 14.62
C VAL A 159 -12.05 2.15 15.14
N GLY A 160 -11.12 1.40 15.69
CA GLY A 160 -11.39 0.12 16.35
C GLY A 160 -10.79 -1.12 15.70
N VAL A 161 -9.83 -1.00 14.82
CA VAL A 161 -9.03 -2.14 14.36
C VAL A 161 -7.78 -2.22 15.23
N ASP A 162 -7.96 -2.78 16.41
CA ASP A 162 -6.83 -3.26 17.23
C ASP A 162 -6.23 -4.55 16.66
#